data_96b8890a6c3c5e42446c997d1eecbab0
#
_entry.id   96b8890a6c3c5e42446c997d1eecbab0
#
_cell.length_a   1.000
_cell.length_b   1.000
_cell.length_c   1.000
_cell.angle_alpha   90.00
_cell.angle_beta   90.00
_cell.angle_gamma   90.00
#
_symmetry.space_group_name_H-M   'P 1'
#
loop_
_entity.id
_entity.type
_entity.pdbx_description
1 polymer ?
#
loop_
_entity_poly.entity_id
_entity_poly.type
_entity_poly.pdbx_seq_one_letter_code
_entity_poly.pdbx_strand_id
1 'polypeptide(L)'
;MNDTPETAAPALPATQRLLSLDRLRGLLMVLMALDHAVFFLTRLHTVGEFWGGPYPAYGAALPFLVRWVTHLAASGFLFLLGVGQGLGARARRRQGWGWGRITGQFLLRGLLLIAVQMLLVNRSWELSPSGWVVKWYFGVLFALGGGLILTAPLSGLKPWVHWLLALAALLACAWLGPRPAEWQHYLPIWKRFALVPGGDQTLFVSFPVLSWLAPLAFGLAFAGWLQADPGRAMRRALLLGLLFLAAFAGLRLADGFFNIRPAHYRTWIDYLNVVKYPPSITFLLLTLGIDLLLLSLFHALRRVRFAGILPVFGRAALFFYVAHLFLYMGLGRLIGKGGVSMDRMFALWILGLALLYLPCLWYGRMRQRQPSGSLLRLL
;
A
#
# COMPACT_ATOMS: atom_id res chain seq x y z
N MET A 1 39.98 36.48 -15.53
CA MET A 1 39.33 35.35 -14.85
C MET A 1 37.85 35.49 -15.12
N ASN A 2 37.36 34.73 -16.09
CA ASN A 2 35.96 34.77 -16.51
C ASN A 2 35.20 33.67 -15.74
N ASP A 3 34.45 34.08 -14.74
CA ASP A 3 33.45 33.21 -14.11
C ASP A 3 32.26 33.10 -15.05
N THR A 4 32.17 32.03 -15.81
CA THR A 4 30.96 31.64 -16.51
C THR A 4 29.96 31.10 -15.47
N PRO A 5 28.75 31.63 -15.38
CA PRO A 5 27.77 31.09 -14.45
C PRO A 5 27.34 29.69 -14.89
N GLU A 6 27.50 28.74 -14.01
CA GLU A 6 27.04 27.35 -14.14
C GLU A 6 25.56 27.37 -14.44
N THR A 7 25.19 27.03 -15.68
CA THR A 7 23.78 26.99 -16.12
C THR A 7 23.07 25.90 -15.32
N ALA A 8 22.32 26.31 -14.31
CA ALA A 8 21.41 25.44 -13.59
C ALA A 8 20.48 24.72 -14.58
N ALA A 9 20.53 23.39 -14.59
CA ALA A 9 19.68 22.55 -15.42
C ALA A 9 18.20 22.97 -15.26
N PRO A 10 17.43 23.10 -16.35
CA PRO A 10 16.06 23.60 -16.30
C PRO A 10 15.22 22.72 -15.38
N ALA A 11 14.65 23.34 -14.35
CA ALA A 11 13.72 22.70 -13.45
C ALA A 11 12.56 22.11 -14.28
N LEU A 12 12.34 20.79 -14.18
CA LEU A 12 11.23 20.11 -14.83
C LEU A 12 9.93 20.88 -14.54
N PRO A 13 9.11 21.20 -15.55
CA PRO A 13 7.85 21.88 -15.35
C PRO A 13 6.98 21.08 -14.36
N ALA A 14 6.31 21.79 -13.47
CA ALA A 14 5.49 21.23 -12.36
C ALA A 14 4.35 20.28 -12.82
N THR A 15 4.20 20.08 -14.11
CA THR A 15 3.18 19.29 -14.79
C THR A 15 3.64 17.91 -15.28
N GLN A 16 4.91 17.54 -15.23
CA GLN A 16 5.32 16.18 -15.56
C GLN A 16 5.07 15.24 -14.34
N ARG A 17 3.80 14.92 -14.12
CA ARG A 17 3.45 13.75 -13.30
C ARG A 17 4.16 12.53 -13.87
N LEU A 18 4.89 11.83 -13.02
CA LEU A 18 5.54 10.59 -13.42
C LEU A 18 4.45 9.55 -13.67
N LEU A 19 4.11 9.35 -14.94
CA LEU A 19 3.07 8.42 -15.39
C LEU A 19 3.29 7.00 -14.83
N SER A 20 4.55 6.61 -14.61
CA SER A 20 4.91 5.33 -14.00
C SER A 20 4.36 5.17 -12.58
N LEU A 21 4.36 6.22 -11.75
CA LEU A 21 3.77 6.19 -10.41
C LEU A 21 2.24 6.04 -10.47
N ASP A 22 1.58 6.74 -11.40
CA ASP A 22 0.12 6.62 -11.58
C ASP A 22 -0.25 5.23 -12.12
N ARG A 23 0.56 4.64 -13.01
CA ARG A 23 0.37 3.27 -13.52
C ARG A 23 0.54 2.23 -12.42
N LEU A 24 1.61 2.32 -11.63
CA LEU A 24 1.82 1.41 -10.51
C LEU A 24 0.66 1.51 -9.52
N ARG A 25 0.30 2.73 -9.11
CA ARG A 25 -0.84 2.93 -8.20
C ARG A 25 -2.13 2.34 -8.77
N GLY A 26 -2.39 2.54 -10.06
CA GLY A 26 -3.56 1.96 -10.74
C GLY A 26 -3.55 0.44 -10.76
N LEU A 27 -2.40 -0.19 -11.02
CA LEU A 27 -2.27 -1.65 -10.94
C LEU A 27 -2.57 -2.15 -9.51
N LEU A 28 -1.99 -1.50 -8.51
CA LEU A 28 -2.24 -1.87 -7.10
C LEU A 28 -3.71 -1.70 -6.71
N MET A 29 -4.42 -0.69 -7.26
CA MET A 29 -5.87 -0.55 -7.08
C MET A 29 -6.64 -1.73 -7.71
N VAL A 30 -6.26 -2.16 -8.90
CA VAL A 30 -6.86 -3.31 -9.60
C VAL A 30 -6.64 -4.61 -8.82
N LEU A 31 -5.42 -4.83 -8.32
CA LEU A 31 -5.10 -6.02 -7.50
C LEU A 31 -5.83 -6.00 -6.15
N MET A 32 -5.92 -4.84 -5.49
CA MET A 32 -6.67 -4.71 -4.26
C MET A 32 -8.17 -4.97 -4.48
N ALA A 33 -8.74 -4.50 -5.59
CA ALA A 33 -10.12 -4.79 -5.95
C ALA A 33 -10.36 -6.28 -6.19
N LEU A 34 -9.37 -7.01 -6.72
CA LEU A 34 -9.41 -8.47 -6.84
C LEU A 34 -9.50 -9.14 -5.47
N ASP A 35 -8.68 -8.73 -4.50
CA ASP A 35 -8.72 -9.25 -3.12
C ASP A 35 -10.10 -9.09 -2.49
N HIS A 36 -10.67 -7.89 -2.60
CA HIS A 36 -11.98 -7.61 -2.05
C HIS A 36 -13.14 -8.28 -2.83
N ALA A 37 -13.00 -8.46 -4.15
CA ALA A 37 -13.94 -9.25 -4.94
C ALA A 37 -13.96 -10.71 -4.47
N VAL A 38 -12.78 -11.33 -4.22
CA VAL A 38 -12.71 -12.66 -3.62
C VAL A 38 -13.47 -12.70 -2.30
N PHE A 39 -13.19 -11.76 -1.38
CA PHE A 39 -13.85 -11.71 -0.08
C PHE A 39 -15.37 -11.57 -0.19
N PHE A 40 -15.85 -10.56 -0.93
CA PHE A 40 -17.28 -10.23 -0.96
C PHE A 40 -18.10 -11.18 -1.83
N LEU A 41 -17.52 -11.83 -2.84
CA LEU A 41 -18.28 -12.62 -3.82
C LEU A 41 -18.16 -14.13 -3.61
N THR A 42 -16.97 -14.65 -3.22
CA THR A 42 -16.78 -16.11 -3.09
C THR A 42 -16.95 -16.62 -1.66
N ARG A 43 -16.85 -15.76 -0.65
CA ARG A 43 -16.78 -16.14 0.78
C ARG A 43 -15.50 -16.93 1.14
N LEU A 44 -14.54 -17.05 0.23
CA LEU A 44 -13.29 -17.79 0.40
C LEU A 44 -12.14 -16.85 0.72
N HIS A 45 -12.22 -16.11 1.83
CA HIS A 45 -11.10 -15.26 2.24
C HIS A 45 -10.24 -15.98 3.28
N THR A 46 -9.12 -16.51 2.83
CA THR A 46 -8.12 -17.09 3.73
C THR A 46 -7.26 -15.98 4.35
N VAL A 47 -7.27 -15.89 5.67
CA VAL A 47 -6.47 -14.90 6.44
C VAL A 47 -5.23 -15.58 7.02
N GLY A 48 -4.55 -16.38 6.20
CA GLY A 48 -3.44 -17.20 6.66
C GLY A 48 -2.10 -16.51 6.84
N GLU A 49 -2.01 -15.21 6.52
CA GLU A 49 -0.75 -14.45 6.58
C GLU A 49 -0.52 -13.76 7.93
N PHE A 50 -1.29 -14.13 8.98
CA PHE A 50 -1.05 -13.63 10.34
C PHE A 50 0.16 -14.30 10.98
N TRP A 51 0.80 -13.58 11.89
CA TRP A 51 2.00 -14.00 12.62
C TRP A 51 1.84 -15.26 13.48
N GLY A 52 0.63 -15.54 13.92
CA GLY A 52 0.28 -16.71 14.72
C GLY A 52 -0.89 -17.48 14.12
N GLY A 53 -1.33 -18.51 14.82
CA GLY A 53 -2.38 -19.40 14.34
C GLY A 53 -1.88 -20.54 13.42
N PRO A 54 -2.80 -21.33 12.88
CA PRO A 54 -2.43 -22.45 12.00
C PRO A 54 -1.78 -21.95 10.70
N TYR A 55 -0.83 -22.73 10.20
CA TYR A 55 -0.21 -22.44 8.90
C TYR A 55 -1.25 -22.57 7.80
N PRO A 56 -1.41 -21.56 6.91
CA PRO A 56 -2.43 -21.64 5.87
C PRO A 56 -2.10 -22.75 4.87
N ALA A 57 -3.02 -23.69 4.73
CA ALA A 57 -2.95 -24.73 3.71
C ALA A 57 -3.74 -24.28 2.46
N TYR A 58 -3.07 -24.26 1.33
CA TYR A 58 -3.71 -23.99 0.04
C TYR A 58 -3.83 -25.31 -0.72
N GLY A 59 -5.06 -25.78 -0.92
CA GLY A 59 -5.33 -27.03 -1.67
C GLY A 59 -5.08 -26.92 -3.18
N ALA A 60 -4.95 -25.70 -3.73
CA ALA A 60 -4.72 -25.45 -5.15
C ALA A 60 -3.87 -24.20 -5.38
N ALA A 61 -3.17 -24.15 -6.52
CA ALA A 61 -2.31 -23.04 -6.89
C ALA A 61 -3.08 -21.73 -7.16
N LEU A 62 -4.26 -21.80 -7.81
CA LEU A 62 -5.00 -20.62 -8.21
C LEU A 62 -5.47 -19.77 -7.02
N PRO A 63 -6.13 -20.27 -5.98
CA PRO A 63 -6.47 -19.48 -4.79
C PRO A 63 -5.25 -18.85 -4.12
N PHE A 64 -4.13 -19.57 -4.05
CA PHE A 64 -2.87 -19.04 -3.54
C PHE A 64 -2.35 -17.88 -4.39
N LEU A 65 -2.23 -18.06 -5.71
CA LEU A 65 -1.70 -17.03 -6.62
C LEU A 65 -2.57 -15.76 -6.62
N VAL A 66 -3.89 -15.91 -6.61
CA VAL A 66 -4.82 -14.79 -6.51
C VAL A 66 -4.57 -13.99 -5.23
N ARG A 67 -4.41 -14.67 -4.11
CA ARG A 67 -4.12 -14.01 -2.83
C ARG A 67 -2.71 -13.40 -2.83
N TRP A 68 -1.73 -14.12 -3.37
CA TRP A 68 -0.34 -13.70 -3.39
C TRP A 68 -0.10 -12.41 -4.19
N VAL A 69 -0.67 -12.30 -5.39
CA VAL A 69 -0.50 -11.08 -6.22
C VAL A 69 -1.13 -9.85 -5.55
N THR A 70 -2.17 -10.02 -4.74
CA THR A 70 -2.81 -8.91 -4.02
C THR A 70 -1.98 -8.38 -2.86
N HIS A 71 -0.97 -9.13 -2.39
CA HIS A 71 -0.04 -8.69 -1.35
C HIS A 71 0.75 -7.44 -1.74
N LEU A 72 1.02 -7.25 -3.04
CA LEU A 72 1.75 -6.08 -3.57
C LEU A 72 1.06 -4.76 -3.19
N ALA A 73 -0.27 -4.76 -3.07
CA ALA A 73 -1.03 -3.55 -2.84
C ALA A 73 -0.68 -2.85 -1.51
N ALA A 74 -0.47 -3.59 -0.42
CA ALA A 74 -0.28 -2.99 0.89
C ALA A 74 1.05 -2.23 1.02
N SER A 75 2.18 -2.89 0.70
CA SER A 75 3.51 -2.29 0.70
C SER A 75 3.64 -1.18 -0.34
N GLY A 76 3.10 -1.43 -1.54
CA GLY A 76 3.13 -0.48 -2.64
C GLY A 76 2.35 0.81 -2.35
N PHE A 77 1.19 0.75 -1.70
CA PHE A 77 0.45 1.96 -1.32
C PHE A 77 1.19 2.80 -0.29
N LEU A 78 1.80 2.19 0.72
CA LEU A 78 2.59 2.91 1.71
C LEU A 78 3.85 3.53 1.08
N PHE A 79 4.55 2.78 0.24
CA PHE A 79 5.67 3.29 -0.55
C PHE A 79 5.25 4.49 -1.41
N LEU A 80 4.17 4.36 -2.19
CA LEU A 80 3.67 5.44 -3.04
C LEU A 80 3.12 6.63 -2.26
N LEU A 81 2.59 6.41 -1.05
CA LEU A 81 2.20 7.48 -0.14
C LEU A 81 3.42 8.29 0.30
N GLY A 82 4.50 7.62 0.71
CA GLY A 82 5.77 8.26 1.07
C GLY A 82 6.39 9.03 -0.10
N VAL A 83 6.40 8.43 -1.31
CA VAL A 83 6.84 9.14 -2.53
C VAL A 83 6.00 10.39 -2.76
N GLY A 84 4.67 10.28 -2.69
CA GLY A 84 3.75 11.40 -2.87
C GLY A 84 3.92 12.50 -1.83
N GLN A 85 4.16 12.13 -0.57
CA GLN A 85 4.44 13.05 0.53
C GLN A 85 5.75 13.83 0.29
N GLY A 86 6.84 13.13 -0.04
CA GLY A 86 8.13 13.77 -0.28
C GLY A 86 8.13 14.70 -1.51
N LEU A 87 7.52 14.27 -2.63
CA LEU A 87 7.35 15.11 -3.81
C LEU A 87 6.44 16.33 -3.53
N GLY A 88 5.33 16.08 -2.81
CA GLY A 88 4.36 17.13 -2.46
C GLY A 88 4.92 18.17 -1.49
N ALA A 89 5.68 17.76 -0.48
CA ALA A 89 6.32 18.65 0.48
C ALA A 89 7.27 19.64 -0.23
N ARG A 90 8.14 19.14 -1.08
CA ARG A 90 9.11 19.98 -1.80
C ARG A 90 8.45 20.86 -2.86
N ALA A 91 7.40 20.38 -3.56
CA ALA A 91 6.65 21.21 -4.48
C ALA A 91 6.02 22.43 -3.77
N ARG A 92 5.45 22.24 -2.58
CA ARG A 92 4.88 23.33 -1.76
C ARG A 92 5.96 24.27 -1.22
N ARG A 93 7.13 23.74 -0.83
CA ARG A 93 8.28 24.60 -0.45
C ARG A 93 8.72 25.52 -1.58
N ARG A 94 8.79 25.01 -2.80
CA ARG A 94 9.08 25.83 -4.00
C ARG A 94 8.03 26.89 -4.26
N GLN A 95 6.78 26.66 -3.82
CA GLN A 95 5.67 27.64 -3.86
C GLN A 95 5.68 28.61 -2.67
N GLY A 96 6.72 28.60 -1.82
CA GLY A 96 6.86 29.51 -0.68
C GLY A 96 6.15 29.07 0.62
N TRP A 97 5.58 27.85 0.68
CA TRP A 97 4.93 27.40 1.91
C TRP A 97 5.93 27.16 3.04
N GLY A 98 5.59 27.64 4.25
CA GLY A 98 6.32 27.29 5.48
C GLY A 98 6.15 25.82 5.86
N TRP A 99 7.13 25.25 6.59
CA TRP A 99 7.07 23.86 7.03
C TRP A 99 5.85 23.56 7.90
N GLY A 100 5.47 24.47 8.82
CA GLY A 100 4.28 24.29 9.65
C GLY A 100 3.01 24.09 8.84
N ARG A 101 2.81 24.88 7.75
CA ARG A 101 1.65 24.73 6.86
C ARG A 101 1.69 23.39 6.09
N ILE A 102 2.87 22.96 5.64
CA ILE A 102 3.05 21.68 4.95
C ILE A 102 2.74 20.52 5.88
N THR A 103 3.30 20.55 7.10
CA THR A 103 3.04 19.54 8.15
C THR A 103 1.55 19.49 8.48
N GLY A 104 0.92 20.64 8.76
CA GLY A 104 -0.51 20.72 9.06
C GLY A 104 -1.39 20.11 7.96
N GLN A 105 -1.02 20.31 6.69
CA GLN A 105 -1.74 19.71 5.57
C GLN A 105 -1.62 18.18 5.53
N PHE A 106 -0.45 17.62 5.84
CA PHE A 106 -0.28 16.17 5.91
C PHE A 106 -0.95 15.57 7.14
N LEU A 107 -0.93 16.27 8.28
CA LEU A 107 -1.70 15.88 9.48
C LEU A 107 -3.20 15.81 9.16
N LEU A 108 -3.76 16.86 8.56
CA LEU A 108 -5.17 16.88 8.16
C LEU A 108 -5.50 15.73 7.20
N ARG A 109 -4.64 15.50 6.19
CA ARG A 109 -4.83 14.38 5.27
C ARG A 109 -4.78 13.03 5.96
N GLY A 110 -3.88 12.83 6.93
CA GLY A 110 -3.81 11.62 7.73
C GLY A 110 -5.08 11.40 8.55
N LEU A 111 -5.58 12.44 9.22
CA LEU A 111 -6.84 12.39 9.97
C LEU A 111 -8.04 12.08 9.06
N LEU A 112 -8.11 12.68 7.85
CA LEU A 112 -9.16 12.39 6.89
C LEU A 112 -9.12 10.92 6.42
N LEU A 113 -7.95 10.32 6.21
CA LEU A 113 -7.84 8.90 5.87
C LEU A 113 -8.36 8.00 7.00
N ILE A 114 -8.04 8.33 8.26
CA ILE A 114 -8.56 7.61 9.42
C ILE A 114 -10.09 7.79 9.53
N ALA A 115 -10.60 9.00 9.32
CA ALA A 115 -12.04 9.24 9.31
C ALA A 115 -12.77 8.44 8.22
N VAL A 116 -12.22 8.37 7.00
CA VAL A 116 -12.75 7.54 5.91
C VAL A 116 -12.73 6.05 6.28
N GLN A 117 -11.67 5.56 6.96
CA GLN A 117 -11.64 4.19 7.48
C GLN A 117 -12.82 3.94 8.43
N MET A 118 -13.02 4.81 9.41
CA MET A 118 -14.02 4.60 10.45
C MET A 118 -15.46 4.79 9.93
N LEU A 119 -15.69 5.80 9.11
CA LEU A 119 -17.05 6.20 8.69
C LEU A 119 -17.55 5.46 7.45
N LEU A 120 -16.67 5.14 6.51
CA LEU A 120 -17.06 4.56 5.22
C LEU A 120 -16.58 3.11 5.07
N VAL A 121 -15.28 2.85 5.29
CA VAL A 121 -14.72 1.52 5.05
C VAL A 121 -15.31 0.50 6.03
N ASN A 122 -15.38 0.80 7.32
CA ASN A 122 -15.97 -0.10 8.30
C ASN A 122 -17.42 -0.43 7.95
N ARG A 123 -18.16 0.55 7.44
CA ARG A 123 -19.55 0.36 7.03
C ARG A 123 -19.70 -0.65 5.88
N SER A 124 -18.76 -0.69 4.93
CA SER A 124 -18.77 -1.68 3.85
C SER A 124 -18.56 -3.11 4.36
N TRP A 125 -17.76 -3.29 5.41
CA TRP A 125 -17.56 -4.59 6.07
C TRP A 125 -18.78 -5.02 6.89
N GLU A 126 -19.33 -4.13 7.71
CA GLU A 126 -20.54 -4.37 8.50
C GLU A 126 -21.76 -4.73 7.64
N LEU A 127 -21.91 -4.10 6.49
CA LEU A 127 -22.98 -4.38 5.54
C LEU A 127 -22.74 -5.65 4.71
N SER A 128 -21.57 -6.28 4.81
CA SER A 128 -21.25 -7.49 4.06
C SER A 128 -22.08 -8.68 4.50
N PRO A 129 -22.57 -9.51 3.57
CA PRO A 129 -23.23 -10.76 3.90
C PRO A 129 -22.27 -11.87 4.35
N SER A 130 -20.96 -11.58 4.45
CA SER A 130 -19.92 -12.54 4.86
C SER A 130 -19.86 -12.83 6.36
N GLY A 131 -20.77 -12.24 7.17
CA GLY A 131 -20.79 -12.46 8.62
C GLY A 131 -19.71 -11.68 9.39
N TRP A 132 -19.32 -10.53 8.88
CA TRP A 132 -18.39 -9.64 9.58
C TRP A 132 -18.97 -9.17 10.92
N VAL A 133 -18.26 -9.44 12.02
CA VAL A 133 -18.75 -9.17 13.39
C VAL A 133 -17.91 -8.12 14.14
N VAL A 134 -16.79 -7.65 13.55
CA VAL A 134 -15.92 -6.69 14.24
C VAL A 134 -16.53 -5.30 14.21
N LYS A 135 -16.74 -4.69 15.39
CA LYS A 135 -17.33 -3.36 15.56
C LYS A 135 -16.36 -2.23 15.16
N TRP A 136 -15.14 -2.26 15.67
CA TRP A 136 -14.09 -1.26 15.40
C TRP A 136 -12.94 -1.92 14.64
N TYR A 137 -12.91 -1.75 13.32
CA TYR A 137 -11.87 -2.33 12.46
C TYR A 137 -10.88 -1.26 11.99
N PHE A 138 -9.61 -1.48 12.29
CA PHE A 138 -8.50 -0.61 11.92
C PHE A 138 -7.70 -1.24 10.77
N GLY A 139 -8.12 -0.91 9.56
CA GLY A 139 -7.58 -1.45 8.31
C GLY A 139 -6.46 -0.59 7.70
N VAL A 140 -6.23 -0.74 6.40
CA VAL A 140 -5.10 -0.13 5.70
C VAL A 140 -5.13 1.41 5.69
N LEU A 141 -6.31 2.05 5.61
CA LEU A 141 -6.38 3.52 5.66
C LEU A 141 -5.98 4.08 7.02
N PHE A 142 -6.17 3.30 8.10
CA PHE A 142 -5.65 3.66 9.42
C PHE A 142 -4.12 3.69 9.42
N ALA A 143 -3.43 2.67 8.87
CA ALA A 143 -1.98 2.68 8.77
C ALA A 143 -1.45 3.77 7.83
N LEU A 144 -2.11 4.00 6.68
CA LEU A 144 -1.77 5.10 5.76
C LEU A 144 -1.92 6.47 6.44
N GLY A 145 -3.03 6.70 7.14
CA GLY A 145 -3.29 7.92 7.86
C GLY A 145 -2.34 8.14 9.04
N GLY A 146 -2.17 7.14 9.88
CA GLY A 146 -1.25 7.17 11.02
C GLY A 146 0.21 7.34 10.60
N GLY A 147 0.64 6.61 9.56
CA GLY A 147 1.97 6.76 8.98
C GLY A 147 2.21 8.17 8.43
N LEU A 148 1.22 8.76 7.75
CA LEU A 148 1.29 10.13 7.26
C LEU A 148 1.40 11.15 8.39
N ILE A 149 0.65 10.96 9.49
CA ILE A 149 0.71 11.80 10.70
C ILE A 149 2.11 11.72 11.32
N LEU A 150 2.65 10.53 11.53
CA LEU A 150 3.97 10.34 12.14
C LEU A 150 5.10 10.92 11.28
N THR A 151 5.00 10.84 9.97
CA THR A 151 6.05 11.31 9.06
C THR A 151 5.85 12.76 8.60
N ALA A 152 4.71 13.39 8.87
CA ALA A 152 4.44 14.76 8.47
C ALA A 152 5.52 15.77 8.94
N PRO A 153 5.93 15.81 10.23
CA PRO A 153 6.98 16.71 10.69
C PRO A 153 8.37 16.36 10.12
N LEU A 154 8.56 15.13 9.68
CA LEU A 154 9.83 14.64 9.14
C LEU A 154 9.99 14.90 7.64
N SER A 155 8.94 15.37 6.95
CA SER A 155 8.93 15.55 5.48
C SER A 155 10.00 16.52 4.97
N GLY A 156 10.49 17.41 5.82
CA GLY A 156 11.53 18.40 5.51
C GLY A 156 12.97 17.90 5.68
N LEU A 157 13.17 16.74 6.25
CA LEU A 157 14.50 16.22 6.54
C LEU A 157 15.24 15.77 5.28
N LYS A 158 16.54 15.64 5.39
CA LYS A 158 17.40 15.18 4.28
C LYS A 158 17.06 13.73 3.91
N PRO A 159 17.19 13.34 2.63
CA PRO A 159 16.82 11.98 2.17
C PRO A 159 17.53 10.85 2.93
N TRP A 160 18.79 11.04 3.36
CA TRP A 160 19.52 10.03 4.12
C TRP A 160 18.86 9.73 5.48
N VAL A 161 18.22 10.73 6.12
CA VAL A 161 17.46 10.53 7.38
C VAL A 161 16.27 9.61 7.15
N HIS A 162 15.57 9.78 6.02
CA HIS A 162 14.46 8.90 5.68
C HIS A 162 14.93 7.46 5.39
N TRP A 163 16.13 7.27 4.82
CA TRP A 163 16.74 5.94 4.68
C TRP A 163 17.03 5.30 6.03
N LEU A 164 17.60 6.05 6.96
CA LEU A 164 17.83 5.57 8.33
C LEU A 164 16.52 5.27 9.05
N LEU A 165 15.50 6.12 8.88
CA LEU A 165 14.17 5.89 9.47
C LEU A 165 13.53 4.61 8.91
N ALA A 166 13.64 4.37 7.60
CA ALA A 166 13.12 3.16 6.96
C ALA A 166 13.81 1.90 7.51
N LEU A 167 15.14 1.92 7.61
CA LEU A 167 15.92 0.82 8.16
C LEU A 167 15.61 0.60 9.66
N ALA A 168 15.59 1.68 10.44
CA ALA A 168 15.28 1.60 11.87
C ALA A 168 13.87 1.07 12.13
N ALA A 169 12.86 1.53 11.35
CA ALA A 169 11.50 1.02 11.45
C ALA A 169 11.42 -0.47 11.08
N LEU A 170 12.13 -0.89 10.01
CA LEU A 170 12.18 -2.28 9.59
C LEU A 170 12.77 -3.19 10.68
N LEU A 171 13.94 -2.82 11.22
CA LEU A 171 14.63 -3.59 12.24
C LEU A 171 13.88 -3.57 13.58
N ALA A 172 13.36 -2.41 13.99
CA ALA A 172 12.57 -2.28 15.21
C ALA A 172 11.31 -3.15 15.17
N CYS A 173 10.58 -3.15 14.03
CA CYS A 173 9.39 -3.98 13.87
C CYS A 173 9.73 -5.48 13.86
N ALA A 174 10.85 -5.88 13.28
CA ALA A 174 11.29 -7.27 13.32
C ALA A 174 11.72 -7.69 14.72
N TRP A 175 12.39 -6.80 15.47
CA TRP A 175 12.87 -7.10 16.83
C TRP A 175 11.76 -7.04 17.91
N LEU A 176 10.86 -6.05 17.79
CA LEU A 176 9.70 -5.88 18.68
C LEU A 176 8.46 -6.66 18.23
N GLY A 177 8.55 -7.31 17.06
CA GLY A 177 7.49 -8.11 16.47
C GLY A 177 7.12 -9.32 17.34
N PRO A 178 5.95 -9.90 17.09
CA PRO A 178 5.46 -11.02 17.87
C PRO A 178 6.25 -12.29 17.55
N ARG A 179 6.37 -13.15 18.56
CA ARG A 179 6.84 -14.52 18.37
C ARG A 179 5.64 -15.45 18.25
N PRO A 180 5.67 -16.51 17.39
CA PRO A 180 4.54 -17.42 17.23
C PRO A 180 4.03 -18.03 18.54
N ALA A 181 4.93 -18.30 19.50
CA ALA A 181 4.57 -18.78 20.82
C ALA A 181 3.70 -17.81 21.64
N GLU A 182 3.71 -16.51 21.30
CA GLU A 182 2.91 -15.50 22.00
C GLU A 182 1.47 -15.38 21.45
N TRP A 183 1.08 -16.18 20.45
CA TRP A 183 -0.21 -16.07 19.77
C TRP A 183 -1.42 -16.10 20.71
N GLN A 184 -1.37 -16.91 21.75
CA GLN A 184 -2.45 -17.07 22.71
C GLN A 184 -2.43 -16.03 23.83
N HIS A 185 -1.36 -15.20 23.93
CA HIS A 185 -1.24 -14.22 24.99
C HIS A 185 -2.02 -12.94 24.66
N TYR A 186 -2.61 -12.36 25.70
CA TYR A 186 -3.24 -11.04 25.57
C TYR A 186 -2.19 -9.97 25.30
N LEU A 187 -2.36 -9.26 24.19
CA LEU A 187 -1.50 -8.12 23.84
C LEU A 187 -2.18 -6.81 24.25
N PRO A 188 -1.47 -5.93 24.98
CA PRO A 188 -2.02 -4.63 25.37
C PRO A 188 -2.43 -3.81 24.15
N ILE A 189 -3.46 -2.99 24.30
CA ILE A 189 -4.09 -2.25 23.20
C ILE A 189 -3.11 -1.37 22.42
N TRP A 190 -2.17 -0.70 23.10
CA TRP A 190 -1.15 0.12 22.44
C TRP A 190 -0.25 -0.69 21.52
N LYS A 191 0.11 -1.94 21.90
CA LYS A 191 0.94 -2.83 21.08
C LYS A 191 0.19 -3.27 19.81
N ARG A 192 -1.14 -3.44 19.90
CA ARG A 192 -2.00 -3.74 18.74
C ARG A 192 -2.07 -2.58 17.77
N PHE A 193 -2.20 -1.35 18.24
CA PHE A 193 -2.22 -0.17 17.38
C PHE A 193 -0.86 0.14 16.75
N ALA A 194 0.22 -0.14 17.47
CA ALA A 194 1.57 0.22 17.06
C ALA A 194 2.28 -0.87 16.25
N LEU A 195 2.28 -2.13 16.72
CA LEU A 195 3.24 -3.13 16.28
C LEU A 195 2.62 -4.46 15.82
N VAL A 196 1.62 -4.98 16.51
CA VAL A 196 1.18 -6.37 16.33
C VAL A 196 -0.30 -6.42 16.03
N PRO A 197 -0.70 -6.90 14.84
CA PRO A 197 -2.11 -7.02 14.49
C PRO A 197 -2.83 -8.02 15.41
N GLY A 198 -4.09 -7.75 15.69
CA GLY A 198 -4.92 -8.61 16.51
C GLY A 198 -6.07 -7.84 17.17
N GLY A 199 -6.85 -8.56 17.93
CA GLY A 199 -8.02 -8.03 18.63
C GLY A 199 -9.11 -9.07 18.77
N ASP A 200 -10.32 -8.57 19.00
CA ASP A 200 -11.53 -9.34 19.18
C ASP A 200 -12.69 -8.76 18.35
N GLN A 201 -13.91 -9.20 18.59
CA GLN A 201 -15.10 -8.70 17.89
C GLN A 201 -15.43 -7.23 18.21
N THR A 202 -14.93 -6.68 19.33
CA THR A 202 -15.14 -5.28 19.68
C THR A 202 -14.14 -4.39 18.95
N LEU A 203 -12.85 -4.77 18.95
CA LEU A 203 -11.77 -3.99 18.35
C LEU A 203 -10.73 -4.91 17.71
N PHE A 204 -10.50 -4.72 16.41
CA PHE A 204 -9.49 -5.47 15.68
C PHE A 204 -8.60 -4.55 14.85
N VAL A 205 -7.30 -4.62 15.07
CA VAL A 205 -6.30 -3.88 14.31
C VAL A 205 -5.61 -4.85 13.34
N SER A 206 -5.83 -4.64 12.06
CA SER A 206 -5.20 -5.44 10.99
C SER A 206 -3.87 -4.82 10.54
N PHE A 207 -3.79 -3.48 10.58
CA PHE A 207 -2.65 -2.70 10.11
C PHE A 207 -2.10 -1.77 11.19
N PRO A 208 -1.25 -2.27 12.11
CA PRO A 208 -0.56 -1.45 13.10
C PRO A 208 0.34 -0.40 12.43
N VAL A 209 0.37 0.83 12.95
CA VAL A 209 0.97 1.95 12.23
C VAL A 209 2.49 1.81 12.09
N LEU A 210 3.20 1.44 13.16
CA LEU A 210 4.67 1.37 13.14
C LEU A 210 5.18 0.21 12.28
N SER A 211 4.48 -0.92 12.27
CA SER A 211 4.85 -2.09 11.46
C SER A 211 4.86 -1.79 9.96
N TRP A 212 4.06 -0.83 9.54
CA TRP A 212 3.95 -0.40 8.15
C TRP A 212 4.68 0.91 7.86
N LEU A 213 5.46 1.45 8.82
CA LEU A 213 6.19 2.70 8.65
C LEU A 213 7.38 2.57 7.69
N ALA A 214 8.05 1.40 7.66
CA ALA A 214 9.24 1.18 6.85
C ALA A 214 9.01 1.44 5.35
N PRO A 215 8.00 0.85 4.66
CA PRO A 215 7.75 1.14 3.25
C PRO A 215 7.38 2.61 2.99
N LEU A 216 6.70 3.30 3.91
CA LEU A 216 6.40 4.72 3.76
C LEU A 216 7.67 5.58 3.86
N ALA A 217 8.52 5.34 4.87
CA ALA A 217 9.78 6.06 5.02
C ALA A 217 10.73 5.80 3.83
N PHE A 218 10.75 4.56 3.31
CA PHE A 218 11.47 4.22 2.08
C PHE A 218 10.95 5.04 0.89
N GLY A 219 9.62 5.21 0.76
CA GLY A 219 9.03 6.07 -0.26
C GLY A 219 9.44 7.54 -0.15
N LEU A 220 9.50 8.09 1.09
CA LEU A 220 10.00 9.45 1.35
C LEU A 220 11.46 9.61 0.91
N ALA A 221 12.32 8.63 1.21
CA ALA A 221 13.72 8.60 0.79
C ALA A 221 13.84 8.55 -0.74
N PHE A 222 13.07 7.67 -1.38
CA PHE A 222 13.04 7.47 -2.83
C PHE A 222 12.58 8.73 -3.57
N ALA A 223 11.66 9.52 -3.00
CA ALA A 223 11.25 10.81 -3.54
C ALA A 223 12.43 11.78 -3.74
N GLY A 224 13.46 11.68 -2.90
CA GLY A 224 14.70 12.45 -3.06
C GLY A 224 15.44 12.12 -4.36
N TRP A 225 15.52 10.84 -4.70
CA TRP A 225 16.14 10.41 -5.96
C TRP A 225 15.33 10.81 -7.18
N LEU A 226 14.00 10.68 -7.11
CA LEU A 226 13.10 11.10 -8.19
C LEU A 226 13.20 12.58 -8.51
N GLN A 227 13.49 13.41 -7.51
CA GLN A 227 13.63 14.86 -7.70
C GLN A 227 14.99 15.26 -8.23
N ALA A 228 16.04 14.53 -7.86
CA ALA A 228 17.38 14.77 -8.35
C ALA A 228 17.50 14.36 -9.83
N ASP A 229 17.09 13.14 -10.17
CA ASP A 229 17.11 12.62 -11.54
C ASP A 229 16.12 11.43 -11.65
N PRO A 230 14.97 11.63 -12.30
CA PRO A 230 13.99 10.56 -12.48
C PRO A 230 14.53 9.34 -13.23
N GLY A 231 15.41 9.52 -14.22
CA GLY A 231 15.97 8.42 -15.00
C GLY A 231 16.91 7.56 -14.16
N ARG A 232 17.80 8.19 -13.39
CA ARG A 232 18.66 7.48 -12.43
C ARG A 232 17.86 6.83 -11.31
N ALA A 233 16.79 7.47 -10.83
CA ALA A 233 15.92 6.91 -9.82
C ALA A 233 15.26 5.60 -10.30
N MET A 234 14.82 5.53 -11.56
CA MET A 234 14.23 4.32 -12.12
C MET A 234 15.27 3.19 -12.32
N ARG A 235 16.50 3.52 -12.71
CA ARG A 235 17.58 2.53 -12.73
C ARG A 235 17.91 1.99 -11.34
N ARG A 236 17.93 2.86 -10.32
CA ARG A 236 18.10 2.44 -8.91
C ARG A 236 16.90 1.60 -8.44
N ALA A 237 15.69 1.90 -8.86
CA ALA A 237 14.51 1.07 -8.57
C ALA A 237 14.69 -0.34 -9.16
N LEU A 238 15.15 -0.47 -10.40
CA LEU A 238 15.45 -1.78 -11.00
C LEU A 238 16.48 -2.55 -10.18
N LEU A 239 17.62 -1.93 -9.87
CA LEU A 239 18.71 -2.59 -9.14
C LEU A 239 18.30 -2.97 -7.71
N LEU A 240 17.59 -2.07 -7.00
CA LEU A 240 17.07 -2.37 -5.66
C LEU A 240 15.99 -3.44 -5.70
N GLY A 241 15.13 -3.44 -6.72
CA GLY A 241 14.11 -4.47 -6.90
C GLY A 241 14.75 -5.86 -7.03
N LEU A 242 15.78 -5.99 -7.88
CA LEU A 242 16.56 -7.24 -8.03
C LEU A 242 17.28 -7.62 -6.73
N LEU A 243 17.91 -6.65 -6.06
CA LEU A 243 18.58 -6.88 -4.77
C LEU A 243 17.59 -7.36 -3.70
N PHE A 244 16.41 -6.75 -3.61
CA PHE A 244 15.39 -7.13 -2.64
C PHE A 244 14.88 -8.55 -2.90
N LEU A 245 14.69 -8.94 -4.16
CA LEU A 245 14.29 -10.31 -4.49
C LEU A 245 15.40 -11.32 -4.22
N ALA A 246 16.66 -10.98 -4.48
CA ALA A 246 17.79 -11.84 -4.12
C ALA A 246 17.92 -11.98 -2.60
N ALA A 247 17.79 -10.86 -1.85
CA ALA A 247 17.77 -10.89 -0.39
C ALA A 247 16.57 -11.68 0.16
N PHE A 248 15.38 -11.52 -0.44
CA PHE A 248 14.22 -12.35 -0.11
C PHE A 248 14.55 -13.83 -0.25
N ALA A 249 15.12 -14.24 -1.39
CA ALA A 249 15.43 -15.65 -1.63
C ALA A 249 16.38 -16.20 -0.57
N GLY A 250 17.46 -15.50 -0.25
CA GLY A 250 18.43 -15.93 0.75
C GLY A 250 17.86 -15.96 2.18
N LEU A 251 17.21 -14.87 2.61
CA LEU A 251 16.66 -14.76 3.96
C LEU A 251 15.44 -15.67 4.17
N ARG A 252 14.71 -15.99 3.10
CA ARG A 252 13.62 -16.95 3.16
C ARG A 252 14.14 -18.34 3.46
N LEU A 253 15.24 -18.73 2.85
CA LEU A 253 15.90 -20.02 3.10
C LEU A 253 16.60 -20.09 4.45
N ALA A 254 17.17 -18.96 4.92
CA ALA A 254 17.82 -18.89 6.24
C ALA A 254 16.84 -19.05 7.41
N ASP A 255 15.54 -18.85 7.16
CA ASP A 255 14.45 -18.92 8.14
C ASP A 255 14.63 -17.99 9.37
N GLY A 256 13.89 -18.25 10.47
CA GLY A 256 14.05 -17.56 11.75
C GLY A 256 13.56 -16.10 11.74
N PHE A 257 14.32 -15.21 12.34
CA PHE A 257 14.00 -13.80 12.64
C PHE A 257 13.36 -13.00 11.48
N PHE A 258 13.81 -13.23 10.24
CA PHE A 258 13.34 -12.49 9.08
C PHE A 258 11.95 -12.90 8.59
N ASN A 259 11.48 -14.08 9.00
CA ASN A 259 10.22 -14.68 8.54
C ASN A 259 9.07 -14.54 9.53
N ILE A 260 9.32 -14.17 10.81
CA ILE A 260 8.40 -14.16 11.96
C ILE A 260 7.92 -15.57 12.31
N ARG A 261 7.42 -16.33 11.34
CA ARG A 261 6.90 -17.69 11.50
C ARG A 261 7.82 -18.69 10.80
N PRO A 262 8.14 -19.82 11.44
CA PRO A 262 8.95 -20.88 10.81
C PRO A 262 8.37 -21.30 9.47
N ALA A 263 9.23 -21.53 8.50
CA ALA A 263 8.82 -21.93 7.17
C ALA A 263 8.78 -23.46 7.06
N HIS A 264 7.78 -23.98 6.35
CA HIS A 264 7.67 -25.38 5.99
C HIS A 264 7.86 -25.52 4.49
N TYR A 265 9.09 -25.79 4.04
CA TYR A 265 9.44 -25.83 2.61
C TYR A 265 9.09 -27.17 1.97
N ARG A 266 7.81 -27.55 1.96
CA ARG A 266 7.34 -28.77 1.28
C ARG A 266 7.03 -28.53 -0.19
N THR A 267 6.59 -27.32 -0.49
CA THR A 267 6.15 -26.91 -1.82
C THR A 267 6.64 -25.49 -2.16
N TRP A 268 6.58 -25.11 -3.42
CA TRP A 268 6.84 -23.73 -3.85
C TRP A 268 5.84 -22.72 -3.24
N ILE A 269 4.62 -23.17 -2.93
CA ILE A 269 3.61 -22.35 -2.23
C ILE A 269 4.11 -22.02 -0.82
N ASP A 270 4.63 -22.98 -0.09
CA ASP A 270 5.17 -22.76 1.27
C ASP A 270 6.34 -21.78 1.25
N TYR A 271 7.19 -21.85 0.22
CA TYR A 271 8.31 -20.94 0.05
C TYR A 271 7.83 -19.48 -0.15
N LEU A 272 6.78 -19.25 -0.94
CA LEU A 272 6.22 -17.95 -1.23
C LEU A 272 5.20 -17.47 -0.18
N ASN A 273 4.80 -18.32 0.76
CA ASN A 273 3.83 -18.01 1.80
C ASN A 273 4.49 -17.26 2.97
N VAL A 274 4.51 -15.95 2.88
CA VAL A 274 5.15 -15.03 3.83
C VAL A 274 4.15 -14.38 4.78
N VAL A 275 4.60 -13.95 5.97
CA VAL A 275 3.75 -13.29 6.97
C VAL A 275 3.57 -11.81 6.60
N LYS A 276 2.32 -11.41 6.43
CA LYS A 276 1.89 -10.04 6.11
C LYS A 276 1.45 -9.25 7.34
N TYR A 277 0.97 -9.92 8.36
CA TYR A 277 0.34 -9.31 9.52
C TYR A 277 1.03 -9.75 10.83
N PRO A 278 1.99 -8.93 11.37
CA PRO A 278 2.60 -7.74 10.78
C PRO A 278 3.53 -8.12 9.62
N PRO A 279 3.93 -7.17 8.75
CA PRO A 279 4.78 -7.51 7.61
C PRO A 279 6.16 -7.97 8.08
N SER A 280 6.52 -9.20 7.72
CA SER A 280 7.88 -9.72 7.92
C SER A 280 8.88 -9.02 7.01
N ILE A 281 10.17 -9.10 7.33
CA ILE A 281 11.22 -8.57 6.44
C ILE A 281 11.14 -9.25 5.07
N THR A 282 10.96 -10.57 5.03
CA THR A 282 10.82 -11.32 3.79
C THR A 282 9.57 -10.92 3.00
N PHE A 283 8.45 -10.61 3.66
CA PHE A 283 7.27 -10.05 3.00
C PHE A 283 7.57 -8.71 2.33
N LEU A 284 8.23 -7.78 3.03
CA LEU A 284 8.55 -6.46 2.49
C LEU A 284 9.58 -6.54 1.36
N LEU A 285 10.59 -7.37 1.47
CA LEU A 285 11.58 -7.57 0.41
C LEU A 285 10.94 -8.14 -0.86
N LEU A 286 10.07 -9.13 -0.74
CA LEU A 286 9.34 -9.71 -1.86
C LEU A 286 8.45 -8.68 -2.54
N THR A 287 7.56 -8.05 -1.78
CA THR A 287 6.53 -7.17 -2.35
C THR A 287 7.10 -5.85 -2.85
N LEU A 288 7.96 -5.16 -2.08
CA LEU A 288 8.63 -3.95 -2.55
C LEU A 288 9.61 -4.24 -3.69
N GLY A 289 10.27 -5.41 -3.68
CA GLY A 289 11.12 -5.83 -4.78
C GLY A 289 10.34 -5.86 -6.09
N ILE A 290 9.18 -6.51 -6.12
CA ILE A 290 8.30 -6.57 -7.29
C ILE A 290 7.74 -5.18 -7.63
N ASP A 291 7.30 -4.39 -6.65
CA ASP A 291 6.77 -3.04 -6.87
C ASP A 291 7.81 -2.12 -7.53
N LEU A 292 9.08 -2.20 -7.14
CA LEU A 292 10.17 -1.43 -7.74
C LEU A 292 10.48 -1.89 -9.18
N LEU A 293 10.44 -3.19 -9.46
CA LEU A 293 10.59 -3.72 -10.81
C LEU A 293 9.44 -3.26 -11.70
N LEU A 294 8.20 -3.32 -11.21
CA LEU A 294 7.02 -2.83 -11.93
C LEU A 294 7.10 -1.32 -12.17
N LEU A 295 7.57 -0.54 -11.20
CA LEU A 295 7.78 0.90 -11.36
C LEU A 295 8.78 1.20 -12.48
N SER A 296 9.90 0.49 -12.51
CA SER A 296 10.93 0.58 -13.56
C SER A 296 10.39 0.17 -14.92
N LEU A 297 9.64 -0.93 -14.98
CA LEU A 297 8.98 -1.42 -16.19
C LEU A 297 7.98 -0.38 -16.72
N PHE A 298 7.12 0.18 -15.88
CA PHE A 298 6.18 1.22 -16.30
C PHE A 298 6.88 2.50 -16.76
N HIS A 299 8.06 2.79 -16.26
CA HIS A 299 8.87 3.90 -16.76
C HIS A 299 9.46 3.57 -18.14
N ALA A 300 9.96 2.38 -18.36
CA ALA A 300 10.43 1.93 -19.68
C ALA A 300 9.30 1.94 -20.71
N LEU A 301 8.12 1.47 -20.33
CA LEU A 301 6.92 1.42 -21.15
C LEU A 301 6.12 2.74 -21.20
N ARG A 302 6.71 3.89 -20.82
CA ARG A 302 5.98 5.17 -20.73
C ARG A 302 5.34 5.63 -22.05
N ARG A 303 5.86 5.22 -23.18
CA ARG A 303 5.35 5.55 -24.52
C ARG A 303 4.24 4.61 -24.99
N VAL A 304 4.06 3.45 -24.33
CA VAL A 304 3.06 2.46 -24.72
C VAL A 304 1.67 2.85 -24.24
N ARG A 305 0.68 2.85 -25.14
CA ARG A 305 -0.67 3.37 -24.87
C ARG A 305 -1.59 2.38 -24.16
N PHE A 306 -1.40 1.07 -24.29
CA PHE A 306 -2.32 0.08 -23.71
C PHE A 306 -2.44 0.17 -22.18
N ALA A 307 -1.43 0.66 -21.48
CA ALA A 307 -1.48 0.89 -20.04
C ALA A 307 -2.20 2.21 -19.64
N GLY A 308 -2.91 2.86 -20.56
CA GLY A 308 -3.65 4.12 -20.33
C GLY A 308 -4.83 4.01 -19.35
N ILE A 309 -5.37 2.80 -19.14
CA ILE A 309 -6.46 2.54 -18.20
C ILE A 309 -5.98 2.66 -16.74
N LEU A 310 -4.82 2.13 -16.42
CA LEU A 310 -4.28 2.12 -15.06
C LEU A 310 -4.18 3.52 -14.42
N PRO A 311 -3.67 4.57 -15.10
CA PRO A 311 -3.62 5.91 -14.54
C PRO A 311 -4.98 6.49 -14.15
N VAL A 312 -6.08 6.04 -14.74
CA VAL A 312 -7.43 6.52 -14.38
C VAL A 312 -7.74 6.11 -12.93
N PHE A 313 -7.54 4.86 -12.58
CA PHE A 313 -7.70 4.35 -11.22
C PHE A 313 -6.65 4.94 -10.26
N GLY A 314 -5.39 5.02 -10.69
CA GLY A 314 -4.29 5.57 -9.88
C GLY A 314 -4.46 7.04 -9.50
N ARG A 315 -5.11 7.85 -10.35
CA ARG A 315 -5.39 9.27 -10.09
C ARG A 315 -6.60 9.49 -9.18
N ALA A 316 -7.52 8.54 -9.13
CA ALA A 316 -8.72 8.57 -8.31
C ALA A 316 -8.63 7.58 -7.12
N ALA A 317 -7.42 7.33 -6.58
CA ALA A 317 -7.13 6.21 -5.71
C ALA A 317 -8.05 6.09 -4.49
N LEU A 318 -8.29 7.15 -3.72
CA LEU A 318 -9.16 7.09 -2.55
C LEU A 318 -10.63 6.93 -2.93
N PHE A 319 -11.07 7.60 -3.99
CA PHE A 319 -12.42 7.42 -4.52
C PHE A 319 -12.64 5.96 -4.96
N PHE A 320 -11.72 5.42 -5.76
CA PHE A 320 -11.76 4.03 -6.17
C PHE A 320 -11.74 3.08 -4.97
N TYR A 321 -10.90 3.38 -3.94
CA TYR A 321 -10.80 2.58 -2.72
C TYR A 321 -12.16 2.44 -2.02
N VAL A 322 -12.89 3.53 -1.84
CA VAL A 322 -14.20 3.48 -1.21
C VAL A 322 -15.24 2.86 -2.14
N ALA A 323 -15.29 3.31 -3.39
CA ALA A 323 -16.32 2.90 -4.34
C ALA A 323 -16.31 1.40 -4.64
N HIS A 324 -15.11 0.77 -4.82
CA HIS A 324 -15.06 -0.66 -5.12
C HIS A 324 -15.51 -1.53 -3.94
N LEU A 325 -15.25 -1.11 -2.69
CA LEU A 325 -15.73 -1.83 -1.51
C LEU A 325 -17.26 -1.89 -1.50
N PHE A 326 -17.92 -0.75 -1.68
CA PHE A 326 -19.39 -0.71 -1.74
C PHE A 326 -19.96 -1.44 -2.96
N LEU A 327 -19.28 -1.37 -4.11
CA LEU A 327 -19.68 -2.08 -5.32
C LEU A 327 -19.67 -3.59 -5.09
N TYR A 328 -18.53 -4.17 -4.65
CA TYR A 328 -18.42 -5.62 -4.47
C TYR A 328 -19.24 -6.11 -3.25
N MET A 329 -19.35 -5.31 -2.20
CA MET A 329 -20.27 -5.58 -1.10
C MET A 329 -21.72 -5.66 -1.60
N GLY A 330 -22.17 -4.69 -2.40
CA GLY A 330 -23.50 -4.66 -2.99
C GLY A 330 -23.77 -5.86 -3.90
N LEU A 331 -22.84 -6.18 -4.81
CA LEU A 331 -22.91 -7.39 -5.64
C LEU A 331 -22.96 -8.66 -4.78
N GLY A 332 -22.15 -8.73 -3.72
CA GLY A 332 -22.17 -9.85 -2.79
C GLY A 332 -23.49 -10.02 -2.06
N ARG A 333 -24.20 -8.92 -1.77
CA ARG A 333 -25.58 -8.97 -1.19
C ARG A 333 -26.60 -9.51 -2.19
N LEU A 334 -26.50 -9.10 -3.45
CA LEU A 334 -27.37 -9.59 -4.52
C LEU A 334 -27.18 -11.10 -4.77
N ILE A 335 -25.95 -11.59 -4.70
CA ILE A 335 -25.60 -13.01 -4.83
C ILE A 335 -26.10 -13.84 -3.64
N GLY A 336 -26.18 -13.25 -2.45
CA GLY A 336 -26.61 -13.92 -1.24
C GLY A 336 -25.51 -14.74 -0.53
N LYS A 337 -25.92 -15.59 0.44
CA LYS A 337 -24.98 -16.28 1.35
C LYS A 337 -24.08 -17.32 0.68
N GLY A 338 -24.51 -17.95 -0.42
CA GLY A 338 -23.79 -19.05 -1.07
C GLY A 338 -22.51 -18.65 -1.79
N GLY A 339 -22.34 -17.37 -2.12
CA GLY A 339 -21.21 -16.90 -2.92
C GLY A 339 -21.24 -17.42 -4.36
N VAL A 340 -20.17 -17.16 -5.13
CA VAL A 340 -19.97 -17.65 -6.50
C VAL A 340 -18.65 -18.39 -6.66
N SER A 341 -18.54 -19.19 -7.72
CA SER A 341 -17.28 -19.83 -8.13
C SER A 341 -16.22 -18.81 -8.55
N MET A 342 -14.94 -19.21 -8.57
CA MET A 342 -13.81 -18.32 -8.90
C MET A 342 -13.91 -17.73 -10.32
N ASP A 343 -14.35 -18.49 -11.30
CA ASP A 343 -14.56 -18.05 -12.68
C ASP A 343 -15.62 -16.93 -12.76
N ARG A 344 -16.77 -17.11 -12.11
CA ARG A 344 -17.79 -16.07 -12.00
C ARG A 344 -17.31 -14.84 -11.24
N MET A 345 -16.52 -15.05 -10.19
CA MET A 345 -15.90 -13.95 -9.44
C MET A 345 -14.98 -13.14 -10.35
N PHE A 346 -14.14 -13.76 -11.20
CA PHE A 346 -13.30 -13.03 -12.13
C PHE A 346 -14.11 -12.20 -13.13
N ALA A 347 -15.20 -12.75 -13.66
CA ALA A 347 -16.10 -12.02 -14.56
C ALA A 347 -16.73 -10.80 -13.86
N LEU A 348 -17.20 -10.97 -12.62
CA LEU A 348 -17.77 -9.88 -11.83
C LEU A 348 -16.70 -8.85 -11.38
N TRP A 349 -15.48 -9.28 -11.13
CA TRP A 349 -14.37 -8.37 -10.86
C TRP A 349 -14.05 -7.47 -12.07
N ILE A 350 -13.96 -8.05 -13.27
CA ILE A 350 -13.75 -7.30 -14.50
C ILE A 350 -14.92 -6.35 -14.78
N LEU A 351 -16.15 -6.81 -14.61
CA LEU A 351 -17.35 -5.97 -14.72
C LEU A 351 -17.31 -4.80 -13.73
N GLY A 352 -16.92 -5.06 -12.48
CA GLY A 352 -16.78 -4.00 -11.46
C GLY A 352 -15.72 -2.96 -11.83
N LEU A 353 -14.58 -3.38 -12.38
CA LEU A 353 -13.56 -2.45 -12.89
C LEU A 353 -14.10 -1.60 -14.06
N ALA A 354 -14.84 -2.21 -14.98
CA ALA A 354 -15.47 -1.49 -16.11
C ALA A 354 -16.48 -0.45 -15.62
N LEU A 355 -17.33 -0.82 -14.64
CA LEU A 355 -18.32 0.10 -14.03
C LEU A 355 -17.64 1.26 -13.30
N LEU A 356 -16.50 1.03 -12.66
CA LEU A 356 -15.76 2.06 -11.92
C LEU A 356 -14.92 2.97 -12.82
N TYR A 357 -14.67 2.60 -14.07
CA TYR A 357 -13.78 3.35 -14.96
C TYR A 357 -14.28 4.78 -15.21
N LEU A 358 -15.52 4.95 -15.63
CA LEU A 358 -16.10 6.27 -15.93
C LEU A 358 -16.24 7.15 -14.67
N PRO A 359 -16.75 6.66 -13.52
CA PRO A 359 -16.75 7.42 -12.27
C PRO A 359 -15.34 7.88 -11.84
N CYS A 360 -14.33 7.02 -11.95
CA CYS A 360 -12.95 7.39 -11.62
C CYS A 360 -12.38 8.44 -12.59
N LEU A 361 -12.67 8.32 -13.87
CA LEU A 361 -12.27 9.31 -14.87
C LEU A 361 -12.91 10.67 -14.60
N TRP A 362 -14.21 10.70 -14.30
CA TRP A 362 -14.94 11.91 -13.96
C TRP A 362 -14.40 12.56 -12.67
N TYR A 363 -14.25 11.76 -11.59
CA TYR A 363 -13.70 12.24 -10.33
C TYR A 363 -12.28 12.80 -10.50
N GLY A 364 -11.43 12.10 -11.27
CA GLY A 364 -10.07 12.56 -11.54
C GLY A 364 -10.03 13.91 -12.26
N ARG A 365 -10.94 14.14 -13.23
CA ARG A 365 -11.09 15.43 -13.94
C ARG A 365 -11.63 16.53 -13.02
N MET A 366 -12.66 16.23 -12.24
CA MET A 366 -13.25 17.16 -11.27
C MET A 366 -12.20 17.61 -10.24
N ARG A 367 -11.44 16.67 -9.66
CA ARG A 367 -10.39 16.96 -8.69
C ARG A 367 -9.29 17.88 -9.24
N GLN A 368 -8.93 17.71 -10.52
CA GLN A 368 -7.90 18.56 -11.15
C GLN A 368 -8.36 20.00 -11.32
N ARG A 369 -9.65 20.26 -11.47
CA ARG A 369 -10.24 21.60 -11.60
C ARG A 369 -10.35 22.36 -10.27
N GLN A 370 -10.23 21.68 -9.14
CA GLN A 370 -10.35 22.28 -7.82
C GLN A 370 -9.13 23.14 -7.47
N PRO A 371 -9.27 24.24 -6.71
CA PRO A 371 -8.15 25.03 -6.21
C PRO A 371 -7.24 24.20 -5.29
N SER A 372 -5.97 24.60 -5.18
CA SER A 372 -4.92 23.85 -4.46
C SER A 372 -5.18 23.66 -2.97
N GLY A 373 -6.06 24.43 -2.35
CA GLY A 373 -6.45 24.34 -0.92
C GLY A 373 -7.74 23.58 -0.65
N SER A 374 -8.43 23.07 -1.69
CA SER A 374 -9.70 22.39 -1.49
C SER A 374 -9.55 21.02 -0.82
N LEU A 375 -10.51 20.63 0.05
CA LEU A 375 -10.55 19.32 0.69
C LEU A 375 -10.52 18.17 -0.32
N LEU A 376 -11.19 18.34 -1.48
CA LEU A 376 -11.18 17.34 -2.56
C LEU A 376 -9.79 17.10 -3.16
N ARG A 377 -8.88 18.06 -3.08
CA ARG A 377 -7.48 17.87 -3.48
C ARG A 377 -6.62 17.19 -2.41
N LEU A 378 -7.06 17.25 -1.16
CA LEU A 378 -6.39 16.53 -0.05
C LEU A 378 -6.69 15.03 -0.10
N LEU A 379 -7.89 14.68 -0.52
CA LEU A 379 -8.34 13.30 -0.75
C LEU A 379 -7.90 12.79 -2.14
#